data_55ca41adecaaad4880424b1357ba5b6e
#
_entry.id   55ca41adecaaad4880424b1357ba5b6e
#
_cell.length_a   1.000
_cell.length_b   1.000
_cell.length_c   1.000
_cell.angle_alpha   90.00
_cell.angle_beta   90.00
_cell.angle_gamma   90.00
#
_symmetry.space_group_name_H-M   'P 1'
#
loop_
_entity.id
_entity.type
_entity.pdbx_description
1 polymer ?
#
loop_
_entity_poly.entity_id
_entity_poly.type
_entity_poly.pdbx_seq_one_letter_code
_entity_poly.pdbx_strand_id
1 'polypeptide(L)'
;MMMEFDLTKVSGIDTSIVLSEKMTVGEGDDAEEILVYKVPVDDTADKADSVDFVDEGPRAFLVLRKNTLEVRTDRKLLNLLREKYESVMESRYFGRGGIEIVNSGQLTDEEICDLVRLSYDMSRE
;
A
#
# COMPACT_ATOMS: atom_id res chain seq x y z
N MET A 1 15.68 -10.88 -1.88
CA MET A 1 15.79 -9.43 -2.09
C MET A 1 14.42 -8.88 -2.41
N MET A 2 14.02 -7.83 -1.73
CA MET A 2 12.71 -7.24 -1.95
C MET A 2 12.72 -6.31 -3.17
N MET A 3 11.53 -6.13 -3.75
CA MET A 3 11.35 -5.15 -4.79
C MET A 3 11.72 -3.77 -4.24
N GLU A 4 12.43 -2.99 -5.04
CA GLU A 4 12.81 -1.65 -4.64
C GLU A 4 11.83 -0.64 -5.18
N PHE A 5 11.49 0.33 -4.35
CA PHE A 5 10.61 1.40 -4.76
C PHE A 5 11.01 2.67 -4.02
N ASP A 6 11.22 3.73 -4.78
CA ASP A 6 11.68 5.01 -4.21
C ASP A 6 10.48 5.94 -4.03
N LEU A 7 10.06 6.13 -2.79
CA LEU A 7 8.94 7.01 -2.47
C LEU A 7 9.18 8.46 -2.83
N THR A 8 10.44 8.86 -2.92
CA THR A 8 10.74 10.25 -3.26
C THR A 8 10.35 10.60 -4.70
N LYS A 9 10.14 9.58 -5.53
CA LYS A 9 9.70 9.79 -6.91
C LYS A 9 8.21 10.06 -7.01
N VAL A 10 7.46 9.80 -5.94
CA VAL A 10 6.01 10.00 -5.94
C VAL A 10 5.74 11.41 -5.45
N SER A 11 5.22 12.27 -6.33
CA SER A 11 4.93 13.63 -5.92
C SER A 11 3.73 13.66 -4.97
N GLY A 12 3.78 14.57 -4.01
CA GLY A 12 2.69 14.75 -3.08
C GLY A 12 2.73 13.89 -1.83
N ILE A 13 3.69 13.00 -1.71
CA ILE A 13 3.87 12.23 -0.50
C ILE A 13 4.90 12.93 0.39
N ASP A 14 4.53 13.15 1.63
CA ASP A 14 5.44 13.71 2.61
C ASP A 14 6.21 12.57 3.25
N THR A 15 7.41 12.31 2.75
CA THR A 15 8.20 11.20 3.23
C THR A 15 8.67 11.37 4.67
N SER A 16 8.63 12.58 5.20
CA SER A 16 9.05 12.83 6.57
C SER A 16 8.12 12.21 7.60
N ILE A 17 6.88 11.94 7.22
CA ILE A 17 5.91 11.32 8.13
C ILE A 17 5.72 9.83 7.86
N VAL A 18 6.38 9.30 6.84
CA VAL A 18 6.23 7.89 6.49
C VAL A 18 7.07 7.03 7.41
N LEU A 19 6.45 6.00 7.95
CA LEU A 19 7.13 5.02 8.80
C LEU A 19 7.32 3.74 8.00
N SER A 20 8.40 3.05 8.27
CA SER A 20 8.63 1.76 7.61
C SER A 20 8.87 0.67 8.65
N GLU A 21 8.39 -0.51 8.35
CA GLU A 21 8.51 -1.64 9.25
C GLU A 21 8.77 -2.91 8.45
N LYS A 22 9.80 -3.64 8.85
CA LYS A 22 10.06 -4.95 8.23
C LYS A 22 9.31 -6.01 9.00
N MET A 23 8.67 -6.90 8.27
CA MET A 23 7.90 -7.98 8.87
C MET A 23 8.24 -9.27 8.15
N THR A 24 8.11 -10.37 8.88
CA THR A 24 8.24 -11.70 8.27
C THR A 24 6.87 -12.35 8.34
N VAL A 25 6.38 -12.80 7.19
CA VAL A 25 5.09 -13.48 7.10
C VAL A 25 5.32 -14.91 6.64
N GLY A 26 4.47 -15.81 7.10
CA GLY A 26 4.60 -17.23 6.79
C GLY A 26 5.45 -17.93 7.82
N GLU A 27 5.67 -19.23 7.61
CA GLU A 27 6.41 -20.07 8.52
C GLU A 27 7.41 -20.94 7.78
N GLY A 28 8.53 -21.22 8.45
CA GLY A 28 9.52 -22.15 7.92
C GLY A 28 10.07 -21.68 6.58
N ASP A 29 10.07 -22.59 5.63
CA ASP A 29 10.61 -22.31 4.30
C ASP A 29 9.75 -21.36 3.50
N ASP A 30 8.49 -21.18 3.92
CA ASP A 30 7.58 -20.27 3.24
C ASP A 30 7.63 -18.86 3.81
N ALA A 31 8.46 -18.63 4.79
CA ALA A 31 8.58 -17.29 5.39
C ALA A 31 9.09 -16.29 4.37
N GLU A 32 8.46 -15.15 4.31
CA GLU A 32 8.82 -14.08 3.40
C GLU A 32 8.99 -12.79 4.17
N GLU A 33 10.07 -12.07 3.88
CA GLU A 33 10.29 -10.77 4.47
C GLU A 33 9.59 -9.71 3.62
N ILE A 34 8.80 -8.86 4.26
CA ILE A 34 8.12 -7.77 3.58
C ILE A 34 8.46 -6.46 4.25
N LEU A 35 8.36 -5.38 3.49
CA LEU A 35 8.58 -4.04 4.00
C LEU A 35 7.26 -3.29 3.89
N VAL A 36 6.75 -2.81 5.02
CA VAL A 36 5.47 -2.12 5.08
C VAL A 36 5.71 -0.65 5.37
N TYR A 37 5.18 0.21 4.50
CA TYR A 37 5.20 1.65 4.72
C TYR A 37 3.86 2.09 5.26
N LYS A 38 3.90 2.87 6.32
CA LYS A 38 2.71 3.36 7.02
C LYS A 38 2.74 4.87 7.11
N VAL A 39 1.57 5.46 7.24
CA VAL A 39 1.46 6.89 7.39
C VAL A 39 0.39 7.19 8.46
N PRO A 40 0.59 8.24 9.29
CA PRO A 40 -0.40 8.58 10.29
C PRO A 40 -1.68 9.09 9.63
N VAL A 41 -2.79 8.81 10.27
CA VAL A 41 -4.09 9.29 9.81
C VAL A 41 -4.14 10.79 10.04
N ASP A 42 -4.71 11.50 9.09
CA ASP A 42 -4.87 12.95 9.19
C ASP A 42 -5.86 13.26 10.29
N ASP A 43 -5.45 14.10 11.25
CA ASP A 43 -6.28 14.45 12.40
C ASP A 43 -7.19 15.62 12.17
N THR A 44 -7.19 16.17 10.99
CA THR A 44 -8.02 17.35 10.73
C THR A 44 -9.50 17.05 10.71
N ALA A 45 -9.86 15.79 10.63
CA ALA A 45 -11.25 15.42 10.58
C ALA A 45 -11.88 15.53 11.95
N ASP A 46 -13.19 15.51 11.98
CA ASP A 46 -13.97 15.63 13.20
C ASP A 46 -13.96 14.35 14.01
N LYS A 47 -12.80 13.87 14.28
CA LYS A 47 -12.68 12.61 14.99
C LYS A 47 -12.98 12.71 16.44
N ALA A 48 -13.14 13.92 16.91
CA ALA A 48 -13.51 14.14 18.29
C ALA A 48 -14.79 13.42 18.66
N ASP A 49 -15.65 13.19 17.70
CA ASP A 49 -16.89 12.50 17.94
C ASP A 49 -16.74 11.00 17.91
N SER A 50 -15.59 10.52 17.56
CA SER A 50 -15.38 9.09 17.42
C SER A 50 -14.64 8.53 18.60
N VAL A 51 -15.17 8.82 19.76
CA VAL A 51 -14.49 8.46 21.00
C VAL A 51 -14.36 6.96 21.21
N ASP A 52 -15.19 6.21 20.52
CA ASP A 52 -15.13 4.77 20.66
C ASP A 52 -14.00 4.14 19.88
N PHE A 53 -13.43 4.87 18.98
CA PHE A 53 -12.37 4.33 18.22
C PHE A 53 -11.09 4.46 18.93
N VAL A 54 -10.57 3.36 19.24
CA VAL A 54 -9.20 3.34 19.61
C VAL A 54 -8.43 3.78 18.42
N ASP A 55 -7.53 4.68 18.62
CA ASP A 55 -6.68 5.11 17.59
C ASP A 55 -5.93 3.91 17.02
N GLU A 56 -6.14 3.65 15.78
CA GLU A 56 -5.49 2.56 15.13
C GLU A 56 -4.04 2.84 14.84
N GLY A 57 -3.59 4.03 15.10
CA GLY A 57 -2.22 4.41 14.77
C GLY A 57 -2.00 4.56 13.27
N PRO A 58 -0.77 4.52 12.82
CA PRO A 58 -0.45 4.66 11.40
C PRO A 58 -1.05 3.54 10.58
N ARG A 59 -1.48 3.88 9.36
CA ARG A 59 -2.04 2.90 8.43
C ARG A 59 -1.07 2.58 7.32
N ALA A 60 -1.01 1.31 6.96
CA ALA A 60 -0.19 0.88 5.85
C ALA A 60 -0.76 1.39 4.53
N PHE A 61 0.08 1.84 3.64
CA PHE A 61 -0.33 2.26 2.30
C PHE A 61 0.49 1.61 1.19
N LEU A 62 1.62 1.01 1.53
CA LEU A 62 2.48 0.36 0.55
C LEU A 62 3.18 -0.83 1.20
N VAL A 63 3.15 -1.96 0.54
CA VAL A 63 3.87 -3.15 0.98
C VAL A 63 4.77 -3.59 -0.15
N LEU A 64 6.05 -3.79 0.14
CA LEU A 64 7.00 -4.31 -0.82
C LEU A 64 7.34 -5.75 -0.47
N ARG A 65 7.21 -6.62 -1.46
CA ARG A 65 7.58 -8.02 -1.35
C ARG A 65 8.71 -8.30 -2.33
N LYS A 66 9.11 -9.54 -2.41
CA LYS A 66 10.22 -9.93 -3.27
C LYS A 66 9.97 -9.55 -4.74
N ASN A 67 8.81 -9.87 -5.26
CA ASN A 67 8.49 -9.66 -6.67
C ASN A 67 7.24 -8.85 -6.91
N THR A 68 6.59 -8.37 -5.85
CA THR A 68 5.33 -7.65 -5.97
C THR A 68 5.31 -6.45 -5.05
N LEU A 69 4.41 -5.53 -5.33
CA LEU A 69 4.07 -4.47 -4.39
C LEU A 69 2.57 -4.43 -4.22
N GLU A 70 2.13 -3.94 -3.07
CA GLU A 70 0.71 -3.87 -2.75
C GLU A 70 0.36 -2.47 -2.31
N VAL A 71 -0.80 -2.00 -2.75
CA VAL A 71 -1.31 -0.69 -2.36
C VAL A 71 -2.80 -0.78 -2.06
N ARG A 72 -3.32 0.19 -1.29
CA ARG A 72 -4.75 0.28 -1.03
C ARG A 72 -5.45 0.81 -2.26
N THR A 73 -6.63 0.29 -2.53
CA THR A 73 -7.50 0.80 -3.59
C THR A 73 -8.93 0.61 -3.15
N ASP A 74 -9.86 1.32 -3.79
CA ASP A 74 -11.25 0.99 -3.60
C ASP A 74 -11.61 -0.20 -4.50
N ARG A 75 -12.77 -0.78 -4.25
CA ARG A 75 -13.18 -1.98 -4.96
C ARG A 75 -13.40 -1.74 -6.45
N LYS A 76 -13.87 -0.57 -6.79
CA LYS A 76 -14.14 -0.22 -8.17
C LYS A 76 -12.85 -0.18 -8.99
N LEU A 77 -11.84 0.46 -8.42
CA LEU A 77 -10.54 0.54 -9.08
C LEU A 77 -9.89 -0.84 -9.15
N LEU A 78 -10.01 -1.63 -8.09
CA LEU A 78 -9.50 -2.99 -8.08
C LEU A 78 -10.06 -3.79 -9.25
N ASN A 79 -11.37 -3.76 -9.44
CA ASN A 79 -12.01 -4.52 -10.51
C ASN A 79 -11.58 -4.04 -11.89
N LEU A 80 -11.47 -2.73 -12.07
CA LEU A 80 -11.03 -2.17 -13.34
C LEU A 80 -9.60 -2.58 -13.69
N LEU A 81 -8.72 -2.53 -12.71
CA LEU A 81 -7.32 -2.88 -12.94
C LEU A 81 -7.15 -4.37 -13.18
N ARG A 82 -7.91 -5.20 -12.51
CA ARG A 82 -7.83 -6.65 -12.71
C ARG A 82 -8.31 -7.04 -14.10
N GLU A 83 -9.28 -6.33 -14.64
CA GLU A 83 -9.73 -6.58 -16.00
C GLU A 83 -8.70 -6.14 -17.04
N LYS A 84 -7.98 -5.08 -16.74
CA LYS A 84 -7.04 -4.49 -17.69
C LYS A 84 -5.67 -5.16 -17.68
N TYR A 85 -5.21 -5.58 -16.52
CA TYR A 85 -3.85 -6.11 -16.35
C TYR A 85 -3.87 -7.48 -15.69
N GLU A 86 -3.22 -8.44 -16.31
CA GLU A 86 -3.08 -9.77 -15.73
C GLU A 86 -2.17 -9.78 -14.53
N SER A 87 -1.26 -8.81 -14.45
CA SER A 87 -0.30 -8.74 -13.34
C SER A 87 -0.90 -8.13 -12.08
N VAL A 88 -2.17 -7.72 -12.11
CA VAL A 88 -2.83 -7.13 -10.96
C VAL A 88 -3.73 -8.16 -10.30
N MET A 89 -3.56 -8.35 -9.00
CA MET A 89 -4.32 -9.32 -8.22
C MET A 89 -4.88 -8.65 -6.97
N GLU A 90 -5.78 -9.34 -6.30
CA GLU A 90 -6.23 -8.88 -4.99
C GLU A 90 -5.05 -8.96 -4.01
N SER A 91 -4.91 -7.94 -3.19
CA SER A 91 -3.80 -7.85 -2.25
C SER A 91 -3.91 -8.91 -1.14
N ARG A 92 -2.82 -9.59 -0.86
CA ARG A 92 -2.77 -10.51 0.28
C ARG A 92 -2.76 -9.75 1.60
N TYR A 93 -2.13 -8.59 1.63
CA TYR A 93 -2.03 -7.79 2.85
C TYR A 93 -3.29 -6.99 3.12
N PHE A 94 -3.81 -6.30 2.11
CA PHE A 94 -4.98 -5.44 2.26
C PHE A 94 -6.30 -6.16 1.99
N GLY A 95 -6.25 -7.35 1.43
CA GLY A 95 -7.45 -8.09 1.07
C GLY A 95 -8.24 -7.35 0.01
N ARG A 96 -9.55 -7.24 0.23
CA ARG A 96 -10.44 -6.60 -0.72
C ARG A 96 -10.22 -5.09 -0.84
N GLY A 97 -9.45 -4.53 0.04
CA GLY A 97 -9.16 -3.10 0.03
C GLY A 97 -7.88 -2.74 -0.68
N GLY A 98 -7.33 -3.62 -1.49
CA GLY A 98 -6.10 -3.29 -2.19
C GLY A 98 -5.77 -4.24 -3.32
N ILE A 99 -4.69 -3.91 -4.01
CA ILE A 99 -4.19 -4.72 -5.12
C ILE A 99 -2.74 -5.09 -4.88
N GLU A 100 -2.35 -6.19 -5.47
CA GLU A 100 -0.97 -6.64 -5.51
C GLU A 100 -0.53 -6.66 -6.96
N ILE A 101 0.56 -5.97 -7.26
CA ILE A 101 1.05 -5.80 -8.62
C ILE A 101 2.34 -6.58 -8.79
N VAL A 102 2.34 -7.51 -9.73
CA VAL A 102 3.54 -8.28 -10.05
C VAL A 102 4.48 -7.39 -10.86
N ASN A 103 5.76 -7.45 -10.53
CA ASN A 103 6.77 -6.67 -11.23
C ASN A 103 7.06 -7.31 -12.60
N SER A 104 6.10 -7.19 -13.51
CA SER A 104 6.18 -7.82 -14.83
C SER A 104 6.35 -6.80 -15.96
N GLY A 105 6.34 -5.53 -15.62
CA GLY A 105 6.46 -4.49 -16.63
C GLY A 105 5.18 -4.09 -17.33
N GLN A 106 4.03 -4.65 -16.95
CA GLN A 106 2.77 -4.25 -17.55
C GLN A 106 2.37 -2.84 -17.19
N LEU A 107 2.69 -2.41 -15.98
CA LEU A 107 2.44 -1.05 -15.56
C LEU A 107 3.74 -0.26 -15.64
N THR A 108 3.64 0.99 -16.07
CA THR A 108 4.81 1.87 -16.10
C THR A 108 5.10 2.36 -14.68
N ASP A 109 6.32 2.87 -14.49
CA ASP A 109 6.68 3.45 -13.19
C ASP A 109 5.74 4.58 -12.81
N GLU A 110 5.32 5.38 -13.80
CA GLU A 110 4.40 6.47 -13.56
C GLU A 110 3.05 5.98 -13.08
N GLU A 111 2.54 4.90 -13.68
CA GLU A 111 1.28 4.31 -13.26
C GLU A 111 1.37 3.76 -11.85
N ILE A 112 2.48 3.13 -11.52
CA ILE A 112 2.70 2.60 -10.17
C ILE A 112 2.78 3.76 -9.17
N CYS A 113 3.48 4.84 -9.51
CA CYS A 113 3.57 6.01 -8.64
C CYS A 113 2.20 6.61 -8.38
N ASP A 114 1.35 6.68 -9.39
CA ASP A 114 0.00 7.21 -9.23
C ASP A 114 -0.83 6.34 -8.27
N LEU A 115 -0.68 5.03 -8.37
CA LEU A 115 -1.38 4.11 -7.48
C LEU A 115 -0.88 4.22 -6.05
N VAL A 116 0.42 4.37 -5.88
CA VAL A 116 1.01 4.56 -4.54
C VAL A 116 0.52 5.86 -3.93
N ARG A 117 0.46 6.93 -4.71
CA ARG A 117 -0.04 8.22 -4.24
C ARG A 117 -1.50 8.14 -3.82
N LEU A 118 -2.31 7.47 -4.62
CA LEU A 118 -3.71 7.28 -4.28
C LEU A 118 -3.86 6.51 -2.97
N SER A 119 -3.07 5.45 -2.83
CA SER A 119 -3.07 4.65 -1.61
C SER A 119 -2.67 5.48 -0.39
N TYR A 120 -1.66 6.32 -0.56
CA TYR A 120 -1.21 7.23 0.50
C TYR A 120 -2.35 8.15 0.93
N ASP A 121 -3.03 8.77 -0.03
CA ASP A 121 -4.12 9.68 0.28
C ASP A 121 -5.27 8.95 0.98
N MET A 122 -5.63 7.76 0.51
CA MET A 122 -6.68 6.97 1.12
C MET A 122 -6.34 6.56 2.56
N SER A 123 -5.08 6.28 2.81
CA SER A 123 -4.67 5.83 4.14
C SER A 123 -4.64 6.93 5.17
N ARG A 124 -4.63 8.18 4.74
CA ARG A 124 -4.65 9.33 5.63
C ARG A 124 -6.06 9.83 5.95
N GLU A 125 -7.05 9.32 5.27
CA GLU A 125 -8.44 9.76 5.48
C GLU A 125 -9.06 9.20 6.75
#